data_8e45f2106c9ed68cdcd60fab550512ce
#
_entry.id   8e45f2106c9ed68cdcd60fab550512ce
#
_cell.length_a   1.000
_cell.length_b   1.000
_cell.length_c   1.000
_cell.angle_alpha   90.00
_cell.angle_beta   90.00
_cell.angle_gamma   90.00
#
_symmetry.space_group_name_H-M   'P 1'
#
loop_
_entity.id
_entity.type
_entity.pdbx_description
1 polymer ?
#
loop_
_entity_poly.entity_id
_entity_poly.type
_entity_poly.pdbx_seq_one_letter_code
_entity_poly.pdbx_strand_id
1 'polypeptide(L)'
;LKKRKWYSLYDKVYAQSNLERAWEKVRSNRGAGGVDRQTIASFRRNKERELRELHRLLREKRYRPHALRRVYIPKANGEQRPLGIPTIRDRVVQQALLNILEPIFEPLFHDHSYGFRPQRDTHQAIAHVRKAVSEGKEWIVDVDIRKYFDTVNHDLLLDAVNEEISDGSVLRLLRMFLESGVMENGVRMATEEGTPQGGVISPLLANIYLNRFDWEMAKAGYDVVRYADDFVVLCANEEEAQRVYEAIKNIIEGKLRLQLHPGKTRIVQHKEGSFDFVGFLVHQRYLWPRIKSLDKFKDRVKFLTRRQQPKNVQEVIHDLNYALRGFGNYFRVADVKGLFEDLDGWIRMRLRCFMEKKKAVKHQNYRISNNVLASMGLVSLSTLKAEYSLLPAMGRPYRKAVYGKSVRTV
;
A
#
# COMPACT_ATOMS: atom_id res chain seq x y z
N LEU A 1 3.92 31.92 -20.28
CA LEU A 1 4.22 32.34 -18.91
C LEU A 1 5.03 31.22 -18.22
N LYS A 2 6.25 31.52 -17.73
CA LYS A 2 7.02 30.56 -16.94
C LYS A 2 6.21 30.22 -15.67
N LYS A 3 5.91 28.93 -15.46
CA LYS A 3 5.25 28.43 -14.24
C LYS A 3 6.08 28.84 -13.01
N ARG A 4 5.45 29.45 -12.01
CA ARG A 4 6.13 29.87 -10.78
C ARG A 4 6.43 28.65 -9.94
N LYS A 5 7.71 28.37 -9.68
CA LYS A 5 8.17 27.28 -8.81
C LYS A 5 8.19 27.73 -7.36
N TRP A 6 8.05 26.75 -6.43
CA TRP A 6 8.22 26.98 -5.02
C TRP A 6 9.72 27.06 -4.66
N TYR A 7 10.16 28.19 -4.13
CA TYR A 7 11.61 28.47 -3.90
C TYR A 7 11.99 28.63 -2.42
N SER A 8 11.04 28.73 -1.49
CA SER A 8 11.28 28.93 -0.05
C SER A 8 10.39 28.00 0.76
N LEU A 9 10.83 26.77 0.97
CA LEU A 9 10.10 25.73 1.67
C LEU A 9 10.91 25.10 2.82
N TYR A 10 12.24 25.20 2.75
CA TYR A 10 13.10 24.51 3.70
C TYR A 10 12.91 24.98 5.14
N ASP A 11 12.67 26.27 5.36
CA ASP A 11 12.33 26.85 6.67
C ASP A 11 11.07 26.24 7.26
N LYS A 12 10.07 25.92 6.42
CA LYS A 12 8.83 25.27 6.82
C LYS A 12 9.04 23.79 7.19
N VAL A 13 10.02 23.13 6.55
CA VAL A 13 10.35 21.73 6.87
C VAL A 13 10.85 21.62 8.30
N TYR A 14 11.80 22.47 8.72
CA TYR A 14 12.39 22.42 10.05
C TYR A 14 11.65 23.26 11.11
N ALA A 15 10.56 23.96 10.74
CA ALA A 15 9.74 24.67 11.71
C ALA A 15 9.34 23.75 12.87
N GLN A 16 9.49 24.23 14.12
CA GLN A 16 9.23 23.43 15.32
C GLN A 16 7.83 22.80 15.30
N SER A 17 6.82 23.58 14.92
CA SER A 17 5.44 23.11 14.80
C SER A 17 5.27 22.00 13.75
N ASN A 18 6.06 22.02 12.67
CA ASN A 18 6.01 20.95 11.65
C ASN A 18 6.72 19.69 12.15
N LEU A 19 7.85 19.81 12.83
CA LEU A 19 8.54 18.67 13.45
C LEU A 19 7.68 18.00 14.53
N GLU A 20 6.94 18.76 15.31
CA GLU A 20 5.99 18.23 16.30
C GLU A 20 4.83 17.45 15.62
N ARG A 21 4.22 18.01 14.57
CA ARG A 21 3.20 17.30 13.77
C ARG A 21 3.77 16.03 13.13
N ALA A 22 5.00 16.09 12.63
CA ALA A 22 5.68 14.94 12.04
C ALA A 22 5.91 13.84 13.09
N TRP A 23 6.39 14.20 14.27
CA TRP A 23 6.56 13.27 15.38
C TRP A 23 5.23 12.57 15.76
N GLU A 24 4.13 13.30 15.89
CA GLU A 24 2.83 12.70 16.24
C GLU A 24 2.38 11.66 15.21
N LYS A 25 2.59 11.90 13.92
CA LYS A 25 2.32 10.92 12.86
C LYS A 25 3.24 9.70 12.98
N VAL A 26 4.56 9.91 13.17
CA VAL A 26 5.53 8.81 13.35
C VAL A 26 5.21 7.98 14.59
N ARG A 27 4.86 8.63 15.69
CA ARG A 27 4.45 7.97 16.94
C ARG A 27 3.21 7.09 16.74
N SER A 28 2.19 7.60 16.07
CA SER A 28 0.93 6.86 15.83
C SER A 28 1.14 5.64 14.93
N ASN A 29 2.07 5.73 13.96
CA ASN A 29 2.38 4.64 13.06
C ASN A 29 3.21 3.52 13.71
N ARG A 30 3.82 3.78 14.88
CA ARG A 30 4.66 2.83 15.61
C ARG A 30 5.83 2.32 14.75
N GLY A 31 6.29 1.09 14.98
CA GLY A 31 7.33 0.42 14.22
C GLY A 31 8.66 0.29 14.96
N ALA A 32 9.52 -0.55 14.43
CA ALA A 32 10.82 -0.88 15.01
C ALA A 32 11.85 0.25 14.86
N GLY A 33 12.88 0.26 15.68
CA GLY A 33 14.02 1.17 15.57
C GLY A 33 14.90 0.91 14.36
N GLY A 34 15.60 1.95 13.88
CA GLY A 34 16.57 1.86 12.79
C GLY A 34 17.91 1.23 13.22
N VAL A 35 18.99 1.67 12.58
CA VAL A 35 20.36 1.22 12.87
C VAL A 35 20.83 1.62 14.27
N ASP A 36 20.32 2.74 14.78
CA ASP A 36 20.57 3.27 16.12
C ASP A 36 19.82 2.55 17.23
N ARG A 37 18.93 1.62 16.88
CA ARG A 37 18.05 0.88 17.80
C ARG A 37 17.17 1.77 18.69
N GLN A 38 17.07 3.08 18.41
CA GLN A 38 16.19 3.98 19.16
C GLN A 38 14.73 3.54 18.95
N THR A 39 13.99 3.38 20.06
CA THR A 39 12.55 3.01 20.01
C THR A 39 11.66 4.24 20.10
N ILE A 40 10.39 4.10 19.66
CA ILE A 40 9.36 5.14 19.83
C ILE A 40 9.23 5.56 21.31
N ALA A 41 9.30 4.59 22.23
CA ALA A 41 9.23 4.87 23.67
C ALA A 41 10.46 5.70 24.17
N SER A 42 11.66 5.36 23.69
CA SER A 42 12.88 6.11 24.01
C SER A 42 12.84 7.54 23.45
N PHE A 43 12.46 7.72 22.19
CA PHE A 43 12.29 9.04 21.58
C PHE A 43 11.23 9.86 22.34
N ARG A 44 10.09 9.26 22.70
CA ARG A 44 9.00 9.91 23.44
C ARG A 44 9.50 10.47 24.79
N ARG A 45 10.32 9.72 25.54
CA ARG A 45 10.87 10.19 26.82
C ARG A 45 11.76 11.43 26.68
N ASN A 46 12.42 11.55 25.53
CA ASN A 46 13.35 12.65 25.25
C ASN A 46 12.83 13.60 24.15
N LYS A 47 11.51 13.59 23.86
CA LYS A 47 10.88 14.26 22.72
C LYS A 47 11.40 15.68 22.50
N GLU A 48 11.36 16.51 23.52
CA GLU A 48 11.70 17.93 23.39
C GLU A 48 13.18 18.14 23.04
N ARG A 49 14.06 17.36 23.63
CA ARG A 49 15.50 17.41 23.31
C ARG A 49 15.74 16.95 21.87
N GLU A 50 15.13 15.84 21.48
CA GLU A 50 15.26 15.27 20.14
C GLU A 50 14.76 16.23 19.06
N LEU A 51 13.59 16.85 19.25
CA LEU A 51 13.02 17.79 18.28
C LEU A 51 13.82 19.11 18.23
N ARG A 52 14.30 19.63 19.36
CA ARG A 52 15.20 20.81 19.37
C ARG A 52 16.49 20.53 18.61
N GLU A 53 17.07 19.36 18.81
CA GLU A 53 18.31 18.97 18.12
C GLU A 53 18.07 18.80 16.61
N LEU A 54 16.99 18.16 16.19
CA LEU A 54 16.61 18.05 14.78
C LEU A 54 16.41 19.44 14.15
N HIS A 55 15.67 20.35 14.84
CA HIS A 55 15.49 21.73 14.40
C HIS A 55 16.83 22.42 14.19
N ARG A 56 17.76 22.33 15.19
CA ARG A 56 19.09 22.94 15.12
C ARG A 56 19.90 22.40 13.95
N LEU A 57 19.99 21.06 13.81
CA LEU A 57 20.77 20.41 12.76
C LEU A 57 20.25 20.75 11.35
N LEU A 58 18.93 20.78 11.17
CA LEU A 58 18.30 21.14 9.89
C LEU A 58 18.54 22.62 9.57
N ARG A 59 18.30 23.54 10.52
CA ARG A 59 18.53 24.98 10.35
C ARG A 59 19.98 25.29 9.96
N GLU A 60 20.94 24.62 10.62
CA GLU A 60 22.36 24.75 10.32
C GLU A 60 22.82 23.99 9.06
N LYS A 61 21.92 23.25 8.39
CA LYS A 61 22.20 22.38 7.22
C LYS A 61 23.24 21.27 7.53
N ARG A 62 23.35 20.88 8.79
CA ARG A 62 24.28 19.87 9.31
C ARG A 62 23.62 18.50 9.49
N TYR A 63 22.30 18.41 9.32
CA TYR A 63 21.60 17.13 9.39
C TYR A 63 22.12 16.16 8.32
N ARG A 64 22.30 14.90 8.72
CA ARG A 64 22.68 13.79 7.83
C ARG A 64 21.82 12.58 8.16
N PRO A 65 21.12 11.99 7.17
CA PRO A 65 20.37 10.76 7.36
C PRO A 65 21.30 9.59 7.71
N HIS A 66 20.79 8.67 8.51
CA HIS A 66 21.47 7.40 8.77
C HIS A 66 21.16 6.39 7.66
N ALA A 67 22.03 5.40 7.51
CA ALA A 67 21.75 4.25 6.68
C ALA A 67 20.51 3.50 7.20
N LEU A 68 19.74 2.91 6.30
CA LEU A 68 18.56 2.12 6.63
C LEU A 68 18.95 0.75 7.19
N ARG A 69 18.31 0.30 8.24
CA ARG A 69 18.46 -1.06 8.73
C ARG A 69 17.74 -2.05 7.82
N ARG A 70 18.48 -2.95 7.16
CA ARG A 70 17.90 -3.99 6.30
C ARG A 70 17.17 -5.04 7.14
N VAL A 71 15.97 -5.38 6.70
CA VAL A 71 15.16 -6.49 7.21
C VAL A 71 14.49 -7.20 6.04
N TYR A 72 14.37 -8.51 6.12
CA TYR A 72 13.73 -9.31 5.08
C TYR A 72 12.35 -9.79 5.53
N ILE A 73 11.35 -9.62 4.66
CA ILE A 73 10.00 -10.14 4.88
C ILE A 73 9.73 -11.25 3.86
N PRO A 74 9.34 -12.46 4.32
CA PRO A 74 9.03 -13.55 3.42
C PRO A 74 7.82 -13.22 2.53
N LYS A 75 7.98 -13.43 1.22
CA LYS A 75 6.87 -13.40 0.26
C LYS A 75 6.16 -14.76 0.23
N ALA A 76 4.93 -14.78 -0.31
CA ALA A 76 4.16 -16.02 -0.44
C ALA A 76 4.79 -17.08 -1.35
N ASN A 77 5.69 -16.69 -2.25
CA ASN A 77 6.43 -17.58 -3.15
C ASN A 77 7.77 -18.08 -2.59
N GLY A 78 8.04 -17.82 -1.30
CA GLY A 78 9.30 -18.20 -0.64
C GLY A 78 10.45 -17.20 -0.82
N GLU A 79 10.34 -16.24 -1.74
CA GLU A 79 11.31 -15.15 -1.87
C GLU A 79 11.26 -14.21 -0.67
N GLN A 80 12.34 -13.47 -0.47
CA GLN A 80 12.42 -12.44 0.57
C GLN A 80 12.28 -11.05 -0.04
N ARG A 81 11.43 -10.21 0.58
CA ARG A 81 11.32 -8.79 0.25
C ARG A 81 12.24 -8.00 1.16
N PRO A 82 13.26 -7.33 0.63
CA PRO A 82 14.11 -6.46 1.42
C PRO A 82 13.34 -5.19 1.82
N LEU A 83 13.39 -4.83 3.10
CA LEU A 83 12.89 -3.55 3.62
C LEU A 83 14.01 -2.79 4.29
N GLY A 84 14.02 -1.48 4.13
CA GLY A 84 14.88 -0.56 4.85
C GLY A 84 14.12 0.14 5.99
N ILE A 85 14.57 0.00 7.22
CA ILE A 85 13.96 0.67 8.37
C ILE A 85 14.77 1.91 8.72
N PRO A 86 14.24 3.15 8.51
CA PRO A 86 14.89 4.39 8.91
C PRO A 86 14.93 4.53 10.43
N THR A 87 15.86 5.32 10.96
CA THR A 87 15.83 5.73 12.36
C THR A 87 14.57 6.55 12.68
N ILE A 88 14.21 6.66 13.94
CA ILE A 88 13.05 7.48 14.35
C ILE A 88 13.28 8.95 13.95
N ARG A 89 14.50 9.46 14.12
CA ARG A 89 14.87 10.82 13.68
C ARG A 89 14.66 11.02 12.20
N ASP A 90 15.13 10.08 11.38
CA ASP A 90 14.98 10.13 9.92
C ASP A 90 13.50 10.07 9.50
N ARG A 91 12.68 9.26 10.18
CA ARG A 91 11.23 9.22 9.94
C ARG A 91 10.56 10.56 10.25
N VAL A 92 10.96 11.22 11.34
CA VAL A 92 10.41 12.54 11.69
C VAL A 92 10.78 13.57 10.62
N VAL A 93 12.02 13.59 10.13
CA VAL A 93 12.44 14.53 9.07
C VAL A 93 11.76 14.21 7.74
N GLN A 94 11.67 12.93 7.34
CA GLN A 94 10.94 12.53 6.15
C GLN A 94 9.44 12.88 6.24
N GLN A 95 8.83 12.72 7.41
CA GLN A 95 7.43 13.11 7.62
C GLN A 95 7.26 14.63 7.59
N ALA A 96 8.23 15.39 8.10
CA ALA A 96 8.22 16.84 8.02
C ALA A 96 8.33 17.33 6.57
N LEU A 97 9.18 16.68 5.74
CA LEU A 97 9.21 16.90 4.29
C LEU A 97 7.86 16.56 3.65
N LEU A 98 7.31 15.38 3.95
CA LEU A 98 6.03 14.93 3.41
C LEU A 98 4.91 15.91 3.72
N ASN A 99 4.83 16.44 4.92
CA ASN A 99 3.82 17.43 5.32
C ASN A 99 3.85 18.71 4.45
N ILE A 100 5.02 19.08 3.91
CA ILE A 100 5.19 20.27 3.07
C ILE A 100 5.03 19.94 1.58
N LEU A 101 5.52 18.78 1.14
CA LEU A 101 5.56 18.44 -0.28
C LEU A 101 4.23 17.84 -0.77
N GLU A 102 3.57 17.01 0.04
CA GLU A 102 2.32 16.34 -0.36
C GLU A 102 1.23 17.34 -0.83
N PRO A 103 0.94 18.46 -0.13
CA PRO A 103 -0.05 19.44 -0.60
C PRO A 103 0.32 20.12 -1.93
N ILE A 104 1.60 20.17 -2.30
CA ILE A 104 2.08 20.76 -3.55
C ILE A 104 1.88 19.79 -4.71
N PHE A 105 2.22 18.50 -4.50
CA PHE A 105 2.18 17.50 -5.56
C PHE A 105 0.82 16.82 -5.73
N GLU A 106 0.03 16.68 -4.66
CA GLU A 106 -1.27 15.99 -4.72
C GLU A 106 -2.22 16.54 -5.80
N PRO A 107 -2.36 17.87 -6.00
CA PRO A 107 -3.19 18.42 -7.08
C PRO A 107 -2.66 18.18 -8.49
N LEU A 108 -1.39 17.77 -8.63
CA LEU A 108 -0.73 17.57 -9.92
C LEU A 108 -0.81 16.12 -10.41
N PHE A 109 -1.19 15.20 -9.53
CA PHE A 109 -1.33 13.80 -9.89
C PHE A 109 -2.57 13.56 -10.73
N HIS A 110 -2.43 12.71 -11.72
CA HIS A 110 -3.55 12.31 -12.57
C HIS A 110 -4.66 11.64 -11.73
N ASP A 111 -5.92 11.87 -12.11
CA ASP A 111 -7.08 11.37 -11.35
C ASP A 111 -7.16 9.84 -11.29
N HIS A 112 -6.61 9.15 -12.27
CA HIS A 112 -6.59 7.68 -12.35
C HIS A 112 -5.39 7.05 -11.63
N SER A 113 -4.60 7.84 -10.89
CA SER A 113 -3.59 7.36 -9.95
C SER A 113 -4.18 7.31 -8.54
N TYR A 114 -4.27 6.12 -7.95
CA TYR A 114 -5.01 5.87 -6.69
C TYR A 114 -4.11 5.50 -5.51
N GLY A 115 -2.96 4.88 -5.75
CA GLY A 115 -2.09 4.38 -4.70
C GLY A 115 -1.34 5.47 -3.94
N PHE A 116 -1.20 5.31 -2.62
CA PHE A 116 -0.44 6.20 -1.74
C PHE A 116 -0.90 7.66 -1.70
N ARG A 117 -2.13 7.95 -2.10
CA ARG A 117 -2.69 9.31 -2.12
C ARG A 117 -3.75 9.50 -1.04
N PRO A 118 -3.85 10.71 -0.44
CA PRO A 118 -4.95 11.05 0.46
C PRO A 118 -6.31 10.84 -0.23
N GLN A 119 -7.29 10.29 0.50
CA GLN A 119 -8.67 10.09 0.03
C GLN A 119 -8.83 9.23 -1.23
N ARG A 120 -7.77 8.54 -1.66
CA ARG A 120 -7.80 7.54 -2.73
C ARG A 120 -7.59 6.15 -2.15
N ASP A 121 -8.24 5.15 -2.72
CA ASP A 121 -8.15 3.77 -2.24
C ASP A 121 -8.27 2.72 -3.37
N THR A 122 -8.08 1.48 -3.00
CA THR A 122 -8.19 0.34 -3.93
C THR A 122 -9.60 0.12 -4.45
N HIS A 123 -10.64 0.49 -3.69
CA HIS A 123 -12.03 0.35 -4.14
C HIS A 123 -12.37 1.32 -5.26
N GLN A 124 -11.81 2.54 -5.23
CA GLN A 124 -11.96 3.50 -6.33
C GLN A 124 -11.25 2.99 -7.59
N ALA A 125 -10.03 2.46 -7.46
CA ALA A 125 -9.30 1.90 -8.59
C ALA A 125 -10.05 0.73 -9.24
N ILE A 126 -10.54 -0.23 -8.44
CA ILE A 126 -11.27 -1.38 -8.96
C ILE A 126 -12.66 -1.01 -9.49
N ALA A 127 -13.30 0.02 -8.93
CA ALA A 127 -14.57 0.53 -9.47
C ALA A 127 -14.37 1.16 -10.85
N HIS A 128 -13.25 1.86 -11.08
CA HIS A 128 -12.88 2.37 -12.40
C HIS A 128 -12.72 1.21 -13.40
N VAL A 129 -11.91 0.21 -13.08
CA VAL A 129 -11.74 -0.98 -13.93
C VAL A 129 -13.09 -1.62 -14.24
N ARG A 130 -13.94 -1.85 -13.24
CA ARG A 130 -15.27 -2.45 -13.42
C ARG A 130 -16.18 -1.63 -14.35
N LYS A 131 -16.13 -0.30 -14.20
CA LYS A 131 -16.87 0.62 -15.08
C LYS A 131 -16.41 0.49 -16.53
N ALA A 132 -15.12 0.59 -16.79
CA ALA A 132 -14.57 0.51 -18.15
C ALA A 132 -14.84 -0.85 -18.81
N VAL A 133 -14.73 -1.96 -18.07
CA VAL A 133 -15.12 -3.30 -18.54
C VAL A 133 -16.62 -3.34 -18.89
N SER A 134 -17.50 -2.70 -18.10
CA SER A 134 -18.93 -2.64 -18.38
C SER A 134 -19.27 -1.75 -19.60
N GLU A 135 -18.39 -0.79 -19.92
CA GLU A 135 -18.49 0.11 -21.08
C GLU A 135 -17.88 -0.49 -22.36
N GLY A 136 -17.45 -1.77 -22.32
CA GLY A 136 -16.99 -2.51 -23.50
C GLY A 136 -15.47 -2.50 -23.73
N LYS A 137 -14.67 -2.10 -22.72
CA LYS A 137 -13.21 -2.29 -22.77
C LYS A 137 -12.87 -3.75 -22.51
N GLU A 138 -12.57 -4.50 -23.58
CA GLU A 138 -12.42 -5.96 -23.53
C GLU A 138 -10.97 -6.43 -23.36
N TRP A 139 -10.02 -5.56 -23.70
CA TRP A 139 -8.60 -5.87 -23.67
C TRP A 139 -7.89 -5.09 -22.57
N ILE A 140 -7.01 -5.77 -21.87
CA ILE A 140 -6.30 -5.22 -20.73
C ILE A 140 -4.80 -5.41 -20.95
N VAL A 141 -4.04 -4.32 -20.85
CA VAL A 141 -2.59 -4.40 -20.69
C VAL A 141 -2.28 -4.38 -19.20
N ASP A 142 -1.96 -5.56 -18.65
CA ASP A 142 -1.60 -5.79 -17.24
C ASP A 142 -0.09 -5.64 -17.09
N VAL A 143 0.36 -4.68 -16.27
CA VAL A 143 1.76 -4.23 -16.24
C VAL A 143 2.36 -4.36 -14.84
N ASP A 144 3.50 -5.03 -14.76
CA ASP A 144 4.35 -5.13 -13.56
C ASP A 144 5.71 -4.51 -13.87
N ILE A 145 6.13 -3.50 -13.08
CA ILE A 145 7.46 -2.91 -13.17
C ILE A 145 8.43 -3.74 -12.32
N ARG A 146 9.54 -4.16 -12.92
CA ARG A 146 10.55 -4.96 -12.24
C ARG A 146 11.25 -4.16 -11.15
N LYS A 147 11.12 -4.60 -9.89
CA LYS A 147 11.81 -3.99 -8.72
C LYS A 147 11.70 -2.47 -8.67
N TYR A 148 10.54 -1.91 -8.95
CA TYR A 148 10.31 -0.47 -9.11
C TYR A 148 11.05 0.39 -8.08
N PHE A 149 10.82 0.15 -6.78
CA PHE A 149 11.44 0.93 -5.70
C PHE A 149 12.98 0.83 -5.67
N ASP A 150 13.54 -0.24 -6.21
CA ASP A 150 15.00 -0.48 -6.19
C ASP A 150 15.71 0.10 -7.43
N THR A 151 14.95 0.55 -8.47
CA THR A 151 15.49 0.97 -9.77
C THR A 151 15.13 2.40 -10.17
N VAL A 152 14.48 3.17 -9.30
CA VAL A 152 14.16 4.59 -9.55
C VAL A 152 15.46 5.38 -9.70
N ASN A 153 15.63 6.05 -10.85
CA ASN A 153 16.79 6.90 -11.08
C ASN A 153 16.69 8.20 -10.27
N HIS A 154 17.70 8.47 -9.42
CA HIS A 154 17.70 9.60 -8.50
C HIS A 154 17.68 10.96 -9.22
N ASP A 155 18.41 11.10 -10.33
CA ASP A 155 18.47 12.37 -11.05
C ASP A 155 17.14 12.68 -11.73
N LEU A 156 16.55 11.70 -12.44
CA LEU A 156 15.22 11.86 -13.05
C LEU A 156 14.14 12.16 -12.01
N LEU A 157 14.22 11.53 -10.83
CA LEU A 157 13.29 11.82 -9.73
C LEU A 157 13.46 13.25 -9.20
N LEU A 158 14.69 13.69 -8.96
CA LEU A 158 14.97 15.04 -8.47
C LEU A 158 14.65 16.10 -9.53
N ASP A 159 14.83 15.80 -10.82
CA ASP A 159 14.40 16.65 -11.91
C ASP A 159 12.87 16.81 -11.90
N ALA A 160 12.12 15.71 -11.74
CA ALA A 160 10.66 15.76 -11.60
C ALA A 160 10.21 16.57 -10.38
N VAL A 161 10.89 16.47 -9.24
CA VAL A 161 10.64 17.34 -8.08
C VAL A 161 10.98 18.79 -8.41
N ASN A 162 12.08 19.04 -9.11
CA ASN A 162 12.54 20.39 -9.48
C ASN A 162 11.63 21.07 -10.51
N GLU A 163 10.77 20.36 -11.20
CA GLU A 163 9.75 20.97 -12.07
C GLU A 163 8.82 21.91 -11.25
N GLU A 164 8.54 21.58 -9.98
CA GLU A 164 7.66 22.34 -9.09
C GLU A 164 8.42 23.09 -7.99
N ILE A 165 9.53 22.55 -7.50
CA ILE A 165 10.27 23.03 -6.33
C ILE A 165 11.70 23.36 -6.70
N SER A 166 12.06 24.64 -6.64
CA SER A 166 13.43 25.12 -6.90
C SER A 166 14.23 25.39 -5.61
N ASP A 167 13.71 25.02 -4.43
CA ASP A 167 14.44 25.12 -3.17
C ASP A 167 15.59 24.09 -3.11
N GLY A 168 16.82 24.55 -3.37
CA GLY A 168 18.00 23.69 -3.41
C GLY A 168 18.31 22.99 -2.08
N SER A 169 17.83 23.52 -0.94
CA SER A 169 18.03 22.87 0.37
C SER A 169 17.07 21.69 0.53
N VAL A 170 15.85 21.80 0.02
CA VAL A 170 14.88 20.68 -0.03
C VAL A 170 15.39 19.60 -0.97
N LEU A 171 15.81 19.95 -2.18
CA LEU A 171 16.35 18.99 -3.17
C LEU A 171 17.58 18.25 -2.62
N ARG A 172 18.49 18.98 -1.95
CA ARG A 172 19.65 18.36 -1.30
C ARG A 172 19.26 17.41 -0.18
N LEU A 173 18.28 17.77 0.65
CA LEU A 173 17.81 16.89 1.72
C LEU A 173 17.16 15.61 1.16
N LEU A 174 16.36 15.71 0.08
CA LEU A 174 15.82 14.55 -0.62
C LEU A 174 16.93 13.66 -1.17
N ARG A 175 17.93 14.23 -1.86
CA ARG A 175 19.09 13.49 -2.38
C ARG A 175 19.80 12.73 -1.27
N MET A 176 20.05 13.37 -0.12
CA MET A 176 20.69 12.71 1.01
C MET A 176 19.89 11.51 1.54
N PHE A 177 18.54 11.55 1.51
CA PHE A 177 17.73 10.40 1.88
C PHE A 177 17.81 9.28 0.84
N LEU A 178 17.83 9.60 -0.45
CA LEU A 178 17.98 8.61 -1.52
C LEU A 178 19.35 7.90 -1.44
N GLU A 179 20.40 8.64 -1.14
CA GLU A 179 21.80 8.17 -1.07
C GLU A 179 22.21 7.68 0.34
N SER A 180 21.29 7.61 1.30
CA SER A 180 21.61 7.28 2.69
C SER A 180 22.24 5.90 2.89
N GLY A 181 22.02 5.00 1.93
CA GLY A 181 22.54 3.64 1.95
C GLY A 181 21.76 2.71 2.87
N VAL A 182 22.17 1.46 2.86
CA VAL A 182 21.56 0.39 3.66
C VAL A 182 22.63 -0.27 4.50
N MET A 183 22.30 -0.56 5.75
CA MET A 183 23.14 -1.31 6.68
C MET A 183 22.64 -2.75 6.74
N GLU A 184 23.47 -3.69 6.32
CA GLU A 184 23.19 -5.11 6.36
C GLU A 184 24.37 -5.86 7.01
N ASN A 185 24.09 -6.65 8.02
CA ASN A 185 25.11 -7.41 8.78
C ASN A 185 26.32 -6.58 9.25
N GLY A 186 26.08 -5.31 9.59
CA GLY A 186 27.12 -4.37 10.03
C GLY A 186 27.90 -3.70 8.91
N VAL A 187 27.62 -4.01 7.65
CA VAL A 187 28.26 -3.42 6.47
C VAL A 187 27.31 -2.39 5.86
N ARG A 188 27.81 -1.19 5.58
CA ARG A 188 27.06 -0.15 4.84
C ARG A 188 27.24 -0.35 3.34
N MET A 189 26.13 -0.51 2.65
CA MET A 189 26.06 -0.54 1.19
C MET A 189 25.51 0.79 0.69
N ALA A 190 26.15 1.38 -0.30
CA ALA A 190 25.65 2.58 -0.98
C ALA A 190 24.40 2.25 -1.79
N THR A 191 23.54 3.25 -1.97
CA THR A 191 22.40 3.19 -2.89
C THR A 191 22.62 4.24 -3.98
N GLU A 192 22.90 3.79 -5.20
CA GLU A 192 23.09 4.65 -6.36
C GLU A 192 21.77 4.86 -7.12
N GLU A 193 20.85 3.92 -6.94
CA GLU A 193 19.50 3.92 -7.51
C GLU A 193 18.48 3.49 -6.46
N GLY A 194 17.22 3.79 -6.73
CA GLY A 194 16.09 3.34 -5.93
C GLY A 194 15.68 4.30 -4.83
N THR A 195 14.43 4.16 -4.44
CA THR A 195 13.88 4.80 -3.25
C THR A 195 13.76 3.76 -2.14
N PRO A 196 14.16 4.08 -0.91
CA PRO A 196 14.16 3.09 0.16
C PRO A 196 12.77 2.48 0.39
N GLN A 197 12.61 1.16 0.19
CA GLN A 197 11.39 0.46 0.58
C GLN A 197 11.24 0.54 2.11
N GLY A 198 10.27 1.35 2.58
CA GLY A 198 10.02 1.61 4.00
C GLY A 198 10.33 3.04 4.47
N GLY A 199 10.87 3.90 3.60
CA GLY A 199 10.95 5.33 3.84
C GLY A 199 9.56 5.98 3.90
N VAL A 200 9.38 6.94 4.81
CA VAL A 200 8.08 7.64 4.99
C VAL A 200 7.71 8.48 3.76
N ILE A 201 8.70 9.07 3.10
CA ILE A 201 8.49 9.93 1.91
C ILE A 201 8.48 9.13 0.60
N SER A 202 8.98 7.89 0.59
CA SER A 202 9.13 7.08 -0.63
C SER A 202 7.83 6.90 -1.43
N PRO A 203 6.64 6.74 -0.82
CA PRO A 203 5.38 6.66 -1.56
C PRO A 203 5.06 7.93 -2.36
N LEU A 204 5.30 9.12 -1.81
CA LEU A 204 5.12 10.38 -2.54
C LEU A 204 6.11 10.49 -3.70
N LEU A 205 7.38 10.19 -3.46
CA LEU A 205 8.43 10.23 -4.50
C LEU A 205 8.13 9.24 -5.63
N ALA A 206 7.63 8.06 -5.30
CA ALA A 206 7.19 7.06 -6.28
C ALA A 206 6.06 7.60 -7.17
N ASN A 207 5.07 8.28 -6.60
CA ASN A 207 4.00 8.90 -7.37
C ASN A 207 4.51 10.07 -8.24
N ILE A 208 5.42 10.91 -7.73
CA ILE A 208 6.03 11.99 -8.51
C ILE A 208 6.75 11.43 -9.74
N TYR A 209 7.51 10.35 -9.57
CA TYR A 209 8.25 9.71 -10.65
C TYR A 209 7.35 9.17 -11.76
N LEU A 210 6.27 8.49 -11.41
CA LEU A 210 5.32 7.90 -12.37
C LEU A 210 4.27 8.90 -12.89
N ASN A 211 4.15 10.10 -12.31
CA ASN A 211 3.16 11.07 -12.75
C ASN A 211 3.36 11.51 -14.22
N ARG A 212 4.61 11.55 -14.68
CA ARG A 212 4.91 11.83 -16.09
C ARG A 212 4.34 10.75 -17.01
N PHE A 213 4.46 9.47 -16.61
CA PHE A 213 3.84 8.36 -17.33
C PHE A 213 2.32 8.53 -17.39
N ASP A 214 1.68 8.81 -16.25
CA ASP A 214 0.22 8.98 -16.18
C ASP A 214 -0.27 10.05 -17.16
N TRP A 215 0.37 11.21 -17.20
CA TRP A 215 -0.01 12.31 -18.06
C TRP A 215 0.33 12.07 -19.54
N GLU A 216 1.42 11.41 -19.87
CA GLU A 216 1.73 11.05 -21.24
C GLU A 216 0.72 10.07 -21.82
N MET A 217 0.35 9.06 -21.05
CA MET A 217 -0.69 8.09 -21.43
C MET A 217 -2.07 8.76 -21.59
N ALA A 218 -2.44 9.62 -20.65
CA ALA A 218 -3.70 10.37 -20.73
C ALA A 218 -3.77 11.29 -21.94
N LYS A 219 -2.68 12.00 -22.28
CA LYS A 219 -2.57 12.84 -23.50
C LYS A 219 -2.70 12.04 -24.79
N ALA A 220 -2.27 10.78 -24.76
CA ALA A 220 -2.45 9.85 -25.89
C ALA A 220 -3.87 9.26 -25.96
N GLY A 221 -4.76 9.59 -25.02
CA GLY A 221 -6.14 9.12 -24.95
C GLY A 221 -6.29 7.72 -24.33
N TYR A 222 -5.28 7.20 -23.65
CA TYR A 222 -5.31 5.87 -23.05
C TYR A 222 -5.87 5.90 -21.62
N ASP A 223 -6.69 4.92 -21.29
CA ASP A 223 -7.35 4.80 -19.99
C ASP A 223 -6.50 3.95 -19.03
N VAL A 224 -5.63 4.60 -18.28
CA VAL A 224 -4.74 3.99 -17.28
C VAL A 224 -5.39 3.99 -15.91
N VAL A 225 -5.36 2.86 -15.21
CA VAL A 225 -5.73 2.76 -13.79
C VAL A 225 -4.53 2.29 -13.01
N ARG A 226 -3.93 3.19 -12.23
CA ARG A 226 -2.70 2.94 -11.50
C ARG A 226 -2.89 2.94 -9.98
N TYR A 227 -2.32 1.94 -9.30
CA TYR A 227 -2.22 1.88 -7.85
C TYR A 227 -0.75 1.66 -7.44
N ALA A 228 -0.04 2.72 -7.13
CA ALA A 228 1.42 2.72 -6.90
C ALA A 228 2.19 2.30 -8.17
N ASP A 229 2.91 1.19 -8.12
CA ASP A 229 3.65 0.55 -9.24
C ASP A 229 2.84 -0.51 -9.99
N ASP A 230 1.65 -0.86 -9.51
CA ASP A 230 0.73 -1.82 -10.12
C ASP A 230 -0.30 -1.06 -10.98
N PHE A 231 -0.37 -1.33 -12.28
CA PHE A 231 -1.33 -0.64 -13.14
C PHE A 231 -1.81 -1.47 -14.32
N VAL A 232 -3.00 -1.13 -14.77
CA VAL A 232 -3.63 -1.70 -15.95
C VAL A 232 -4.05 -0.60 -16.93
N VAL A 233 -4.03 -0.89 -18.22
CA VAL A 233 -4.58 -0.01 -19.25
C VAL A 233 -5.72 -0.73 -19.97
N LEU A 234 -6.84 -0.03 -20.09
CA LEU A 234 -8.11 -0.57 -20.56
C LEU A 234 -8.32 -0.21 -22.01
N CYS A 235 -8.42 -1.20 -22.89
CA CYS A 235 -8.46 -1.07 -24.35
C CYS A 235 -9.75 -1.67 -24.93
N ALA A 236 -10.22 -1.11 -26.05
CA ALA A 236 -11.42 -1.60 -26.72
C ALA A 236 -11.14 -2.85 -27.56
N ASN A 237 -9.97 -2.96 -28.18
CA ASN A 237 -9.60 -4.06 -29.06
C ASN A 237 -8.10 -4.41 -28.92
N GLU A 238 -7.71 -5.50 -29.60
CA GLU A 238 -6.34 -6.02 -29.54
C GLU A 238 -5.31 -5.08 -30.14
N GLU A 239 -5.65 -4.43 -31.25
CA GLU A 239 -4.74 -3.48 -31.94
C GLU A 239 -4.45 -2.26 -31.06
N GLU A 240 -5.47 -1.78 -30.33
CA GLU A 240 -5.27 -0.72 -29.32
C GLU A 240 -4.37 -1.22 -28.21
N ALA A 241 -4.60 -2.42 -27.66
CA ALA A 241 -3.78 -3.00 -26.60
C ALA A 241 -2.31 -3.16 -27.02
N GLN A 242 -2.06 -3.56 -28.26
CA GLN A 242 -0.71 -3.68 -28.79
C GLN A 242 -0.02 -2.30 -28.91
N ARG A 243 -0.72 -1.28 -29.45
CA ARG A 243 -0.20 0.10 -29.50
C ARG A 243 0.08 0.65 -28.11
N VAL A 244 -0.82 0.39 -27.16
CA VAL A 244 -0.65 0.79 -25.75
C VAL A 244 0.57 0.13 -25.14
N TYR A 245 0.78 -1.17 -25.37
CA TYR A 245 1.95 -1.89 -24.87
C TYR A 245 3.26 -1.25 -25.34
N GLU A 246 3.37 -0.91 -26.64
CA GLU A 246 4.55 -0.24 -27.19
C GLU A 246 4.72 1.18 -26.62
N ALA A 247 3.64 1.92 -26.41
CA ALA A 247 3.68 3.23 -25.78
C ALA A 247 4.18 3.14 -24.32
N ILE A 248 3.67 2.18 -23.55
CA ILE A 248 4.13 1.91 -22.18
C ILE A 248 5.62 1.62 -22.17
N LYS A 249 6.07 0.70 -23.03
CA LYS A 249 7.48 0.30 -23.12
C LYS A 249 8.38 1.51 -23.41
N ASN A 250 8.00 2.32 -24.38
CA ASN A 250 8.76 3.52 -24.74
C ASN A 250 8.86 4.53 -23.58
N ILE A 251 7.78 4.74 -22.83
CA ILE A 251 7.79 5.67 -21.68
C ILE A 251 8.54 5.07 -20.50
N ILE A 252 8.20 3.85 -20.10
CA ILE A 252 8.76 3.20 -18.90
C ILE A 252 10.25 2.89 -19.10
N GLU A 253 10.62 2.24 -20.21
CA GLU A 253 12.01 1.85 -20.46
C GLU A 253 12.83 2.98 -21.10
N GLY A 254 12.28 3.68 -22.07
CA GLY A 254 13.00 4.73 -22.80
C GLY A 254 13.16 6.02 -22.00
N LYS A 255 12.09 6.55 -21.39
CA LYS A 255 12.11 7.86 -20.71
C LYS A 255 12.37 7.77 -19.23
N LEU A 256 11.75 6.80 -18.53
CA LEU A 256 11.86 6.63 -17.09
C LEU A 256 12.98 5.67 -16.67
N ARG A 257 13.68 5.04 -17.63
CA ARG A 257 14.77 4.10 -17.36
C ARG A 257 14.43 2.99 -16.35
N LEU A 258 13.16 2.58 -16.33
CA LEU A 258 12.67 1.44 -15.57
C LEU A 258 12.60 0.22 -16.48
N GLN A 259 12.35 -0.96 -15.91
CA GLN A 259 12.22 -2.19 -16.69
C GLN A 259 10.86 -2.82 -16.47
N LEU A 260 10.17 -3.19 -17.54
CA LEU A 260 8.98 -4.02 -17.47
C LEU A 260 9.36 -5.45 -17.07
N HIS A 261 8.49 -6.11 -16.28
CA HIS A 261 8.72 -7.50 -15.91
C HIS A 261 8.30 -8.43 -17.05
N PRO A 262 9.24 -9.12 -17.75
CA PRO A 262 8.92 -9.83 -18.99
C PRO A 262 7.93 -11.01 -18.83
N GLY A 263 7.87 -11.60 -17.64
CA GLY A 263 6.97 -12.73 -17.38
C GLY A 263 5.64 -12.36 -16.72
N LYS A 264 5.40 -11.09 -16.41
CA LYS A 264 4.16 -10.65 -15.76
C LYS A 264 3.41 -9.57 -16.52
N THR A 265 4.15 -8.75 -17.31
CA THR A 265 3.50 -7.80 -18.21
C THR A 265 2.89 -8.58 -19.37
N ARG A 266 1.58 -8.41 -19.59
CA ARG A 266 0.83 -9.20 -20.58
C ARG A 266 -0.41 -8.47 -21.09
N ILE A 267 -0.85 -8.83 -22.29
CA ILE A 267 -2.12 -8.41 -22.85
C ILE A 267 -3.13 -9.55 -22.59
N VAL A 268 -4.28 -9.20 -22.05
CA VAL A 268 -5.34 -10.16 -21.68
C VAL A 268 -6.67 -9.70 -22.25
N GLN A 269 -7.37 -10.58 -22.93
CA GLN A 269 -8.79 -10.42 -23.25
C GLN A 269 -9.59 -10.95 -22.06
N HIS A 270 -10.23 -10.05 -21.29
CA HIS A 270 -10.87 -10.45 -20.02
C HIS A 270 -12.09 -11.36 -20.17
N LYS A 271 -12.66 -11.48 -21.38
CA LYS A 271 -13.76 -12.41 -21.67
C LYS A 271 -13.31 -13.87 -21.71
N GLU A 272 -12.08 -14.11 -22.16
CA GLU A 272 -11.50 -15.45 -22.28
C GLU A 272 -10.53 -15.75 -21.15
N GLY A 273 -9.83 -14.74 -20.65
CA GLY A 273 -8.87 -14.83 -19.57
C GLY A 273 -9.27 -14.07 -18.32
N SER A 274 -8.34 -13.99 -17.39
CA SER A 274 -8.49 -13.21 -16.16
C SER A 274 -7.20 -12.45 -15.85
N PHE A 275 -7.31 -11.35 -15.13
CA PHE A 275 -6.17 -10.62 -14.61
C PHE A 275 -6.37 -10.27 -13.13
N ASP A 276 -5.25 -10.12 -12.44
CA ASP A 276 -5.22 -9.72 -11.03
C ASP A 276 -4.92 -8.23 -10.93
N PHE A 277 -5.73 -7.48 -10.21
CA PHE A 277 -5.44 -6.08 -9.91
C PHE A 277 -5.80 -5.74 -8.47
N VAL A 278 -4.90 -5.10 -7.74
CA VAL A 278 -5.05 -4.70 -6.33
C VAL A 278 -5.69 -5.77 -5.43
N GLY A 279 -5.30 -7.03 -5.64
CA GLY A 279 -5.79 -8.16 -4.83
C GLY A 279 -7.12 -8.77 -5.26
N PHE A 280 -7.73 -8.24 -6.30
CA PHE A 280 -8.92 -8.81 -6.94
C PHE A 280 -8.53 -9.57 -8.21
N LEU A 281 -9.31 -10.60 -8.52
CA LEU A 281 -9.35 -11.29 -9.81
C LEU A 281 -10.51 -10.74 -10.61
N VAL A 282 -10.25 -10.23 -11.81
CA VAL A 282 -11.26 -9.78 -12.76
C VAL A 282 -11.36 -10.80 -13.88
N HIS A 283 -12.57 -11.35 -14.10
CA HIS A 283 -12.87 -12.26 -15.20
C HIS A 283 -14.25 -11.93 -15.75
N GLN A 284 -14.37 -11.66 -17.03
CA GLN A 284 -15.59 -11.14 -17.64
C GLN A 284 -16.10 -9.91 -16.83
N ARG A 285 -17.36 -9.91 -16.39
CA ARG A 285 -17.97 -8.88 -15.53
C ARG A 285 -17.81 -9.16 -14.02
N TYR A 286 -17.24 -10.32 -13.66
CA TYR A 286 -17.14 -10.75 -12.27
C TYR A 286 -15.86 -10.29 -11.61
N LEU A 287 -16.00 -9.91 -10.36
CA LEU A 287 -14.93 -9.48 -9.48
C LEU A 287 -14.86 -10.40 -8.26
N TRP A 288 -13.70 -11.02 -8.03
CA TRP A 288 -13.49 -12.00 -6.96
C TRP A 288 -12.25 -11.66 -6.17
N PRO A 289 -12.12 -12.12 -4.91
CA PRO A 289 -10.83 -12.13 -4.23
C PRO A 289 -9.83 -12.99 -4.99
N ARG A 290 -8.62 -12.48 -5.23
CA ARG A 290 -7.53 -13.27 -5.79
C ARG A 290 -7.28 -14.51 -4.93
N ILE A 291 -7.01 -15.67 -5.56
CA ILE A 291 -6.83 -16.97 -4.87
C ILE A 291 -5.83 -16.85 -3.72
N LYS A 292 -4.65 -16.25 -3.96
CA LYS A 292 -3.63 -16.02 -2.92
C LYS A 292 -4.14 -15.20 -1.73
N SER A 293 -5.07 -14.25 -1.95
CA SER A 293 -5.67 -13.46 -0.88
C SER A 293 -6.63 -14.29 -0.04
N LEU A 294 -7.40 -15.16 -0.69
CA LEU A 294 -8.33 -16.09 -0.04
C LEU A 294 -7.57 -17.13 0.77
N ASP A 295 -6.52 -17.72 0.23
CA ASP A 295 -5.68 -18.72 0.92
C ASP A 295 -5.03 -18.12 2.17
N LYS A 296 -4.42 -16.95 2.04
CA LYS A 296 -3.84 -16.21 3.18
C LYS A 296 -4.88 -15.93 4.28
N PHE A 297 -6.10 -15.56 3.90
CA PHE A 297 -7.18 -15.38 4.85
C PHE A 297 -7.56 -16.68 5.54
N LYS A 298 -7.76 -17.78 4.77
CA LYS A 298 -8.06 -19.10 5.32
C LYS A 298 -6.97 -19.59 6.28
N ASP A 299 -5.71 -19.39 5.92
CA ASP A 299 -4.59 -19.78 6.79
C ASP A 299 -4.55 -18.95 8.08
N ARG A 300 -4.87 -17.66 8.00
CA ARG A 300 -5.01 -16.83 9.21
C ARG A 300 -6.13 -17.34 10.13
N VAL A 301 -7.29 -17.70 9.57
CA VAL A 301 -8.40 -18.28 10.34
C VAL A 301 -8.00 -19.61 10.96
N LYS A 302 -7.35 -20.52 10.19
CA LYS A 302 -6.82 -21.80 10.70
C LYS A 302 -5.86 -21.56 11.86
N PHE A 303 -4.95 -20.61 11.75
CA PHE A 303 -4.01 -20.24 12.79
C PHE A 303 -4.72 -19.77 14.06
N LEU A 304 -5.70 -18.87 13.95
CA LEU A 304 -6.44 -18.30 15.08
C LEU A 304 -7.37 -19.32 15.76
N THR A 305 -7.79 -20.36 15.05
CA THR A 305 -8.68 -21.40 15.56
C THR A 305 -7.98 -22.74 15.82
N ARG A 306 -6.66 -22.72 16.03
CA ARG A 306 -5.93 -23.92 16.42
C ARG A 306 -6.43 -24.42 17.78
N ARG A 307 -6.67 -25.74 17.93
CA ARG A 307 -7.20 -26.34 19.15
C ARG A 307 -6.25 -26.21 20.34
N GLN A 308 -4.96 -26.28 20.05
CA GLN A 308 -3.89 -26.18 21.06
C GLN A 308 -3.34 -24.76 21.07
N GLN A 309 -4.03 -23.84 21.75
CA GLN A 309 -3.55 -22.50 22.03
C GLN A 309 -4.05 -22.05 23.41
N PRO A 310 -3.30 -21.19 24.11
CA PRO A 310 -3.61 -20.80 25.48
C PRO A 310 -4.75 -19.78 25.60
N LYS A 311 -5.32 -19.30 24.50
CA LYS A 311 -6.36 -18.26 24.48
C LYS A 311 -7.73 -18.81 24.85
N ASN A 312 -8.50 -18.01 25.58
CA ASN A 312 -9.92 -18.28 25.79
C ASN A 312 -10.77 -17.97 24.54
N VAL A 313 -12.04 -18.37 24.56
CA VAL A 313 -12.94 -18.22 23.41
C VAL A 313 -13.15 -16.77 23.02
N GLN A 314 -13.28 -15.84 23.97
CA GLN A 314 -13.52 -14.43 23.72
C GLN A 314 -12.31 -13.77 23.04
N GLU A 315 -11.10 -14.10 23.47
CA GLU A 315 -9.87 -13.64 22.83
C GLU A 315 -9.75 -14.14 21.37
N VAL A 316 -10.13 -15.42 21.14
CA VAL A 316 -10.14 -15.99 19.78
C VAL A 316 -11.18 -15.30 18.91
N ILE A 317 -12.39 -15.04 19.41
CA ILE A 317 -13.43 -14.29 18.66
C ILE A 317 -12.96 -12.86 18.36
N HIS A 318 -12.33 -12.20 19.34
CA HIS A 318 -11.77 -10.86 19.13
C HIS A 318 -10.75 -10.84 17.98
N ASP A 319 -9.80 -11.77 17.99
CA ASP A 319 -8.76 -11.85 16.94
C ASP A 319 -9.35 -12.27 15.58
N LEU A 320 -10.33 -13.19 15.57
CA LEU A 320 -11.09 -13.56 14.38
C LEU A 320 -11.79 -12.33 13.79
N ASN A 321 -12.51 -11.58 14.61
CA ASN A 321 -13.26 -10.41 14.17
C ASN A 321 -12.35 -9.36 13.50
N TYR A 322 -11.10 -9.24 13.94
CA TYR A 322 -10.10 -8.39 13.28
C TYR A 322 -9.83 -8.89 11.86
N ALA A 323 -9.61 -10.19 11.68
CA ALA A 323 -9.35 -10.79 10.39
C ALA A 323 -10.60 -10.74 9.48
N LEU A 324 -11.79 -11.04 10.04
CA LEU A 324 -13.07 -11.03 9.33
C LEU A 324 -13.42 -9.63 8.82
N ARG A 325 -13.33 -8.61 9.70
CA ARG A 325 -13.59 -7.21 9.30
C ARG A 325 -12.59 -6.72 8.25
N GLY A 326 -11.31 -7.08 8.38
CA GLY A 326 -10.28 -6.73 7.40
C GLY A 326 -10.59 -7.31 6.03
N PHE A 327 -10.82 -8.62 5.94
CA PHE A 327 -11.13 -9.32 4.70
C PHE A 327 -12.51 -8.92 4.15
N GLY A 328 -13.55 -8.94 4.99
CA GLY A 328 -14.92 -8.63 4.60
C GLY A 328 -15.06 -7.20 4.07
N ASN A 329 -14.54 -6.20 4.79
CA ASN A 329 -14.59 -4.80 4.34
C ASN A 329 -13.81 -4.54 3.05
N TYR A 330 -12.70 -5.27 2.84
CA TYR A 330 -11.92 -5.13 1.62
C TYR A 330 -12.64 -5.72 0.42
N PHE A 331 -13.17 -6.95 0.54
CA PHE A 331 -13.76 -7.67 -0.60
C PHE A 331 -15.28 -7.52 -0.76
N ARG A 332 -15.99 -6.82 0.14
CA ARG A 332 -17.44 -6.63 0.03
C ARG A 332 -17.92 -5.91 -1.24
N VAL A 333 -17.03 -5.22 -1.97
CA VAL A 333 -17.33 -4.59 -3.26
C VAL A 333 -17.41 -5.60 -4.41
N ALA A 334 -16.85 -6.80 -4.21
CA ALA A 334 -16.80 -7.88 -5.19
C ALA A 334 -18.08 -8.76 -5.20
N ASP A 335 -18.15 -9.70 -6.13
CA ASP A 335 -19.28 -10.61 -6.32
C ASP A 335 -19.14 -11.84 -5.40
N VAL A 336 -19.14 -11.61 -4.10
CA VAL A 336 -18.72 -12.57 -3.06
C VAL A 336 -19.85 -13.11 -2.19
N LYS A 337 -21.13 -12.94 -2.55
CA LYS A 337 -22.26 -13.35 -1.70
C LYS A 337 -22.15 -14.83 -1.28
N GLY A 338 -22.13 -15.74 -2.24
CA GLY A 338 -22.01 -17.18 -1.97
C GLY A 338 -20.70 -17.55 -1.26
N LEU A 339 -19.57 -16.96 -1.70
CA LEU A 339 -18.27 -17.17 -1.06
C LEU A 339 -18.29 -16.77 0.43
N PHE A 340 -18.94 -15.67 0.78
CA PHE A 340 -19.02 -15.22 2.16
C PHE A 340 -19.92 -16.10 3.03
N GLU A 341 -21.01 -16.61 2.46
CA GLU A 341 -21.88 -17.60 3.11
C GLU A 341 -21.13 -18.90 3.41
N ASP A 342 -20.36 -19.41 2.46
CA ASP A 342 -19.52 -20.61 2.63
C ASP A 342 -18.41 -20.40 3.66
N LEU A 343 -17.73 -19.25 3.61
CA LEU A 343 -16.69 -18.90 4.56
C LEU A 343 -17.25 -18.75 5.97
N ASP A 344 -18.40 -18.12 6.13
CA ASP A 344 -19.08 -18.00 7.44
C ASP A 344 -19.43 -19.38 8.02
N GLY A 345 -19.92 -20.30 7.19
CA GLY A 345 -20.17 -21.69 7.58
C GLY A 345 -18.90 -22.39 8.06
N TRP A 346 -17.84 -22.28 7.28
CA TRP A 346 -16.54 -22.86 7.59
C TRP A 346 -15.90 -22.25 8.85
N ILE A 347 -15.98 -20.94 9.04
CA ILE A 347 -15.44 -20.24 10.22
C ILE A 347 -16.17 -20.68 11.49
N ARG A 348 -17.52 -20.75 11.45
CA ARG A 348 -18.33 -21.25 12.56
C ARG A 348 -17.96 -22.69 12.93
N MET A 349 -17.77 -23.56 11.94
CA MET A 349 -17.31 -24.93 12.16
C MET A 349 -15.91 -24.95 12.83
N ARG A 350 -14.96 -24.14 12.33
CA ARG A 350 -13.61 -24.03 12.91
C ARG A 350 -13.64 -23.57 14.38
N LEU A 351 -14.48 -22.57 14.69
CA LEU A 351 -14.62 -22.06 16.05
C LEU A 351 -15.24 -23.10 16.98
N ARG A 352 -16.25 -23.86 16.55
CA ARG A 352 -16.81 -24.98 17.30
C ARG A 352 -15.75 -26.06 17.55
N CYS A 353 -14.94 -26.43 16.56
CA CYS A 353 -13.84 -27.37 16.76
C CYS A 353 -12.83 -26.88 17.80
N PHE A 354 -12.57 -25.59 17.87
CA PHE A 354 -11.74 -24.99 18.90
C PHE A 354 -12.40 -25.09 20.30
N MET A 355 -13.66 -24.71 20.40
CA MET A 355 -14.43 -24.75 21.68
C MET A 355 -14.55 -26.15 22.23
N GLU A 356 -14.90 -27.13 21.42
CA GLU A 356 -15.09 -28.54 21.79
C GLU A 356 -13.79 -29.33 21.86
N LYS A 357 -12.64 -28.72 21.50
CA LYS A 357 -11.33 -29.39 21.39
C LYS A 357 -11.32 -30.63 20.49
N LYS A 358 -12.26 -30.73 19.54
CA LYS A 358 -12.43 -31.87 18.60
C LYS A 358 -11.87 -31.60 17.22
N LYS A 359 -11.47 -32.67 16.48
CA LYS A 359 -11.02 -32.55 15.06
C LYS A 359 -12.17 -32.18 14.14
N ALA A 360 -13.38 -32.66 14.42
CA ALA A 360 -14.59 -32.38 13.67
C ALA A 360 -15.80 -32.36 14.60
N VAL A 361 -16.78 -31.53 14.26
CA VAL A 361 -18.04 -31.39 15.00
C VAL A 361 -19.24 -31.69 14.08
N LYS A 362 -19.06 -32.60 13.12
CA LYS A 362 -20.15 -33.04 12.23
C LYS A 362 -21.36 -33.46 13.03
N HIS A 363 -22.55 -33.03 12.63
CA HIS A 363 -23.85 -33.33 13.26
C HIS A 363 -24.03 -32.84 14.69
N GLN A 364 -23.13 -32.01 15.26
CA GLN A 364 -23.23 -31.50 16.64
C GLN A 364 -23.43 -29.98 16.71
N ASN A 365 -23.82 -29.33 15.58
CA ASN A 365 -24.07 -27.88 15.52
C ASN A 365 -25.18 -27.39 16.47
N TYR A 366 -26.07 -28.27 16.89
CA TYR A 366 -27.13 -27.95 17.87
C TYR A 366 -26.60 -27.59 19.25
N ARG A 367 -25.42 -28.10 19.64
CA ARG A 367 -24.83 -27.82 20.98
C ARG A 367 -24.36 -26.36 21.08
N ILE A 368 -23.80 -25.83 19.98
CA ILE A 368 -23.37 -24.43 19.88
C ILE A 368 -23.99 -23.88 18.59
N SER A 369 -25.20 -23.34 18.69
CA SER A 369 -25.93 -22.83 17.55
C SER A 369 -25.26 -21.59 16.92
N ASN A 370 -25.67 -21.20 15.70
CA ASN A 370 -25.21 -19.98 15.08
C ASN A 370 -25.58 -18.73 15.92
N ASN A 371 -26.74 -18.73 16.57
CA ASN A 371 -27.20 -17.64 17.41
C ASN A 371 -26.31 -17.48 18.67
N VAL A 372 -25.86 -18.58 19.26
CA VAL A 372 -24.89 -18.54 20.36
C VAL A 372 -23.57 -17.92 19.91
N LEU A 373 -23.04 -18.31 18.76
CA LEU A 373 -21.80 -17.72 18.25
C LEU A 373 -21.98 -16.22 17.94
N ALA A 374 -23.13 -15.83 17.40
CA ALA A 374 -23.46 -14.42 17.14
C ALA A 374 -23.61 -13.63 18.46
N SER A 375 -24.27 -14.17 19.48
CA SER A 375 -24.39 -13.53 20.80
C SER A 375 -23.06 -13.40 21.54
N MET A 376 -22.08 -14.27 21.22
CA MET A 376 -20.68 -14.13 21.67
C MET A 376 -19.91 -13.06 20.91
N GLY A 377 -20.53 -12.40 19.92
CA GLY A 377 -19.97 -11.29 19.16
C GLY A 377 -19.18 -11.70 17.91
N LEU A 378 -19.32 -12.94 17.41
CA LEU A 378 -18.68 -13.35 16.15
C LEU A 378 -19.28 -12.57 14.96
N VAL A 379 -18.42 -11.86 14.21
CA VAL A 379 -18.80 -11.13 13.00
C VAL A 379 -19.06 -12.11 11.85
N SER A 380 -20.07 -11.82 11.03
CA SER A 380 -20.38 -12.54 9.79
C SER A 380 -19.94 -11.73 8.57
N LEU A 381 -19.25 -12.37 7.63
CA LEU A 381 -18.86 -11.77 6.33
C LEU A 381 -20.09 -11.44 5.48
N SER A 382 -21.10 -12.31 5.50
CA SER A 382 -22.36 -12.11 4.78
C SER A 382 -23.10 -10.89 5.27
N THR A 383 -23.11 -10.63 6.59
CA THR A 383 -23.68 -9.41 7.18
C THR A 383 -22.94 -8.15 6.71
N LEU A 384 -21.62 -8.17 6.72
CA LEU A 384 -20.81 -7.04 6.22
C LEU A 384 -21.08 -6.74 4.74
N LYS A 385 -21.35 -7.76 3.92
CA LYS A 385 -21.73 -7.60 2.51
C LYS A 385 -23.14 -7.04 2.37
N ALA A 386 -24.10 -7.55 3.15
CA ALA A 386 -25.47 -7.08 3.15
C ALA A 386 -25.58 -5.61 3.55
N GLU A 387 -24.92 -5.21 4.66
CA GLU A 387 -24.85 -3.82 5.11
C GLU A 387 -24.30 -2.90 4.03
N TYR A 388 -23.25 -3.32 3.32
CA TYR A 388 -22.69 -2.55 2.22
C TYR A 388 -23.67 -2.38 1.06
N SER A 389 -24.45 -3.42 0.75
CA SER A 389 -25.41 -3.41 -0.36
C SER A 389 -26.62 -2.50 -0.09
N LEU A 390 -26.95 -2.26 1.16
CA LEU A 390 -28.03 -1.36 1.59
C LEU A 390 -27.64 0.13 1.52
N LEU A 391 -26.34 0.46 1.44
CA LEU A 391 -25.89 1.84 1.32
C LEU A 391 -26.24 2.39 -0.08
N PRO A 392 -26.84 3.62 -0.19
CA PRO A 392 -27.07 4.27 -1.48
C PRO A 392 -25.77 4.36 -2.28
N ALA A 393 -25.85 4.25 -3.60
CA ALA A 393 -24.66 4.31 -4.48
C ALA A 393 -23.83 5.60 -4.27
N MET A 394 -24.47 6.73 -3.95
CA MET A 394 -23.82 8.00 -3.61
C MET A 394 -23.36 8.12 -2.15
N GLY A 395 -23.87 7.27 -1.25
CA GLY A 395 -23.58 7.32 0.18
C GLY A 395 -22.70 6.19 0.68
N ARG A 396 -22.14 5.37 -0.21
CA ARG A 396 -21.19 4.32 0.20
C ARG A 396 -19.90 5.00 0.62
N PRO A 397 -19.66 5.19 1.94
CA PRO A 397 -18.45 5.85 2.35
C PRO A 397 -17.29 4.96 1.93
N TYR A 398 -16.38 5.50 1.14
CA TYR A 398 -15.04 4.96 1.01
C TYR A 398 -14.36 5.12 2.37
N ARG A 399 -14.77 4.29 3.34
CA ARG A 399 -14.04 4.22 4.61
C ARG A 399 -12.65 3.73 4.25
N LYS A 400 -11.65 4.59 4.56
CA LYS A 400 -10.23 4.23 4.53
C LYS A 400 -10.10 2.77 4.89
N ALA A 401 -9.80 1.92 3.93
CA ALA A 401 -9.16 0.66 4.24
C ALA A 401 -7.92 1.08 5.01
N VAL A 402 -7.87 0.75 6.31
CA VAL A 402 -6.75 1.08 7.18
C VAL A 402 -5.57 0.23 6.71
N TYR A 403 -4.99 0.61 5.59
CA TYR A 403 -3.66 0.21 5.15
C TYR A 403 -2.62 0.97 5.97
N GLY A 404 -2.82 1.00 7.21
CA GLY A 404 -1.95 1.70 8.12
C GLY A 404 -1.72 0.89 9.37
N LYS A 405 -1.60 -0.40 9.29
CA LYS A 405 -1.10 -1.19 10.42
C LYS A 405 -0.93 -2.64 10.00
N SER A 406 0.11 -2.97 9.29
CA SER A 406 0.72 -4.26 9.48
C SER A 406 1.96 -4.45 8.65
N VAL A 407 3.01 -3.82 9.07
CA VAL A 407 4.19 -4.64 9.31
C VAL A 407 4.35 -4.63 10.83
N ARG A 408 3.55 -5.40 11.55
CA ARG A 408 3.98 -5.90 12.86
C ARG A 408 5.15 -6.81 12.56
N THR A 409 6.32 -6.24 12.61
CA THR A 409 7.56 -6.95 12.80
C THR A 409 7.43 -7.76 14.07
N VAL A 410 7.62 -9.04 13.97
CA VAL A 410 8.02 -9.94 15.06
C VAL A 410 9.26 -9.38 15.74
#